data_028d3696a6e4598382a51081fe5b2642
#
_entry.id   028d3696a6e4598382a51081fe5b2642
#
_cell.length_a   1.000
_cell.length_b   1.000
_cell.length_c   1.000
_cell.angle_alpha   90.00
_cell.angle_beta   90.00
_cell.angle_gamma   90.00
#
_symmetry.space_group_name_H-M   'P 1'
#
loop_
_entity.id
_entity.type
_entity.pdbx_description
1 polymer ?
#
loop_
_entity_poly.entity_id
_entity_poly.type
_entity_poly.pdbx_seq_one_letter_code
_entity_poly.pdbx_strand_id
1 'polypeptide(L)'
;TGLRPDELGNYDPANPYYTNRDPRFYLTIAKNGDEKWPNWNTVPLQTYQGGLNAEPLSGGTPTGYYLKKYCQTAVDLRAGTASKTYHSWITFRFGEFYLNYAEAVYKYLGSPYATDNEFTTSAVDAIKVVRTRAEMPGFPQGMTNDAFWKKYQNERMVELAFEGHRFW
;
A
#
# COMPACT_ATOMS: atom_id res chain seq x y z
N THR A 1 0.52 5.23 11.47
CA THR A 1 0.54 4.65 12.83
C THR A 1 0.77 3.13 12.82
N GLY A 2 0.39 2.41 11.75
CA GLY A 2 0.45 0.95 11.67
C GLY A 2 -0.60 0.25 12.53
N LEU A 3 -1.53 0.99 13.08
CA LEU A 3 -2.69 0.48 13.80
C LEU A 3 -3.86 0.26 12.83
N ARG A 4 -4.74 -0.67 13.17
CA ARG A 4 -6.00 -0.85 12.45
C ARG A 4 -6.93 0.36 12.70
N PRO A 5 -7.91 0.62 11.83
CA PRO A 5 -8.84 1.74 12.02
C PRO A 5 -9.54 1.74 13.38
N ASP A 6 -9.89 0.57 13.89
CA ASP A 6 -10.54 0.38 15.19
C ASP A 6 -9.59 0.56 16.40
N GLU A 7 -8.29 0.50 16.17
CA GLU A 7 -7.25 0.74 17.18
C GLU A 7 -6.83 2.22 17.24
N LEU A 8 -7.28 3.03 16.30
CA LEU A 8 -7.01 4.46 16.25
C LEU A 8 -7.99 5.21 17.15
N GLY A 9 -7.48 5.95 18.12
CA GLY A 9 -8.31 6.76 19.02
C GLY A 9 -9.13 7.87 18.34
N ASN A 10 -8.87 8.14 17.06
CA ASN A 10 -9.56 9.10 16.21
C ASN A 10 -10.31 8.41 15.06
N TYR A 11 -10.79 7.19 15.29
CA TYR A 11 -11.64 6.48 14.34
C TYR A 11 -12.90 7.31 14.04
N ASP A 12 -13.11 7.59 12.77
CA ASP A 12 -14.32 8.28 12.30
C ASP A 12 -15.34 7.24 11.82
N PRO A 13 -16.42 7.01 12.59
CA PRO A 13 -17.45 6.06 12.21
C PRO A 13 -18.21 6.46 10.94
N ALA A 14 -18.20 7.73 10.55
CA ALA A 14 -18.81 8.20 9.30
C ALA A 14 -17.93 7.89 8.07
N ASN A 15 -16.59 7.80 8.27
CA ASN A 15 -15.62 7.47 7.22
C ASN A 15 -14.60 6.42 7.69
N PRO A 16 -15.05 5.24 8.15
CA PRO A 16 -14.20 4.28 8.83
C PRO A 16 -13.07 3.70 7.95
N TYR A 17 -13.25 3.77 6.64
CA TYR A 17 -12.36 3.12 5.68
C TYR A 17 -11.37 4.08 5.00
N TYR A 18 -11.55 5.39 5.13
CA TYR A 18 -10.87 6.38 4.31
C TYR A 18 -9.95 7.33 5.07
N THR A 19 -10.15 7.51 6.35
CA THR A 19 -9.39 8.45 7.18
C THR A 19 -8.25 7.78 7.93
N ASN A 20 -7.18 8.53 8.17
CA ASN A 20 -6.03 8.11 8.99
C ASN A 20 -5.37 6.77 8.55
N ARG A 21 -5.43 6.47 7.26
CA ARG A 21 -4.79 5.28 6.69
C ARG A 21 -3.29 5.53 6.45
N ASP A 22 -2.59 4.44 6.22
CA ASP A 22 -1.21 4.48 5.69
C ASP A 22 -1.17 5.37 4.44
N PRO A 23 -0.22 6.29 4.28
CA PRO A 23 -0.13 7.16 3.10
C PRO A 23 -0.11 6.39 1.78
N ARG A 24 0.47 5.20 1.76
CA ARG A 24 0.49 4.32 0.57
C ARG A 24 -0.89 3.89 0.13
N PHE A 25 -1.89 3.85 1.04
CA PHE A 25 -3.27 3.57 0.67
C PHE A 25 -3.78 4.57 -0.37
N TYR A 26 -3.58 5.86 -0.13
CA TYR A 26 -4.07 6.93 -1.02
C TYR A 26 -3.34 6.98 -2.37
N LEU A 27 -2.12 6.44 -2.42
CA LEU A 27 -1.35 6.32 -3.65
C LEU A 27 -1.70 5.07 -4.46
N THR A 28 -2.21 4.04 -3.80
CA THR A 28 -2.45 2.72 -4.39
C THR A 28 -3.90 2.50 -4.79
N ILE A 29 -4.84 3.06 -4.01
CA ILE A 29 -6.28 2.81 -4.10
C ILE A 29 -7.02 4.11 -4.42
N ALA A 30 -7.92 4.07 -5.41
CA ALA A 30 -8.93 5.10 -5.60
C ALA A 30 -10.22 4.70 -4.89
N LYS A 31 -10.81 5.64 -4.19
CA LYS A 31 -11.98 5.45 -3.33
C LYS A 31 -13.05 6.49 -3.62
N ASN A 32 -14.22 6.30 -3.05
CA ASN A 32 -15.30 7.28 -3.15
C ASN A 32 -14.85 8.69 -2.74
N GLY A 33 -15.22 9.67 -3.51
CA GLY A 33 -14.88 11.07 -3.29
C GLY A 33 -13.48 11.50 -3.76
N ASP A 34 -12.64 10.58 -4.29
CA ASP A 34 -11.36 10.97 -4.88
C ASP A 34 -11.58 11.85 -6.10
N GLU A 35 -11.02 13.05 -6.06
CA GLU A 35 -11.12 13.99 -7.14
C GLU A 35 -10.24 13.59 -8.31
N LYS A 36 -10.75 13.82 -9.53
CA LYS A 36 -9.99 13.65 -10.77
C LYS A 36 -9.29 12.30 -10.92
N TRP A 37 -9.99 11.25 -10.53
CA TRP A 37 -9.50 9.90 -10.81
C TRP A 37 -10.51 9.13 -11.67
N PRO A 38 -10.12 8.72 -12.90
CA PRO A 38 -8.91 9.16 -13.62
C PRO A 38 -8.93 10.66 -13.92
N ASN A 39 -7.81 11.25 -14.36
CA ASN A 39 -7.63 12.69 -14.59
C ASN A 39 -8.69 13.35 -15.47
N TRP A 40 -9.27 12.61 -16.41
CA TRP A 40 -10.31 13.08 -17.32
C TRP A 40 -11.71 13.05 -16.71
N ASN A 41 -11.86 12.54 -15.48
CA ASN A 41 -13.12 12.62 -14.76
C ASN A 41 -13.45 14.08 -14.43
N THR A 42 -14.68 14.48 -14.70
CA THR A 42 -15.13 15.86 -14.45
C THR A 42 -15.72 16.05 -13.06
N VAL A 43 -16.06 14.96 -12.41
CA VAL A 43 -16.65 14.92 -11.06
C VAL A 43 -15.85 13.95 -10.17
N PRO A 44 -15.92 14.10 -8.83
CA PRO A 44 -15.33 13.15 -7.91
C PRO A 44 -15.83 11.72 -8.14
N LEU A 45 -14.98 10.74 -7.82
CA LEU A 45 -15.31 9.32 -7.96
C LEU A 45 -16.52 8.95 -7.11
N GLN A 46 -17.54 8.32 -7.71
CA GLN A 46 -18.82 8.00 -7.10
C GLN A 46 -19.03 6.49 -7.07
N THR A 47 -18.50 5.82 -6.02
CA THR A 47 -18.57 4.36 -5.87
C THR A 47 -19.70 3.89 -4.94
N TYR A 48 -20.55 4.79 -4.48
CA TYR A 48 -21.73 4.48 -3.71
C TYR A 48 -22.85 3.94 -4.61
N GLN A 49 -23.80 3.24 -4.03
CA GLN A 49 -24.95 2.68 -4.76
C GLN A 49 -25.70 3.77 -5.55
N GLY A 50 -25.84 3.57 -6.85
CA GLY A 50 -26.43 4.56 -7.77
C GLY A 50 -25.47 5.64 -8.26
N GLY A 51 -24.21 5.64 -7.82
CA GLY A 51 -23.19 6.55 -8.29
C GLY A 51 -22.67 6.17 -9.69
N LEU A 52 -21.98 7.12 -10.35
CA LEU A 52 -21.50 6.98 -11.72
C LEU A 52 -20.42 5.90 -11.91
N ASN A 53 -19.81 5.42 -10.82
CA ASN A 53 -18.71 4.44 -10.83
C ASN A 53 -19.03 3.20 -10.00
N ALA A 54 -20.31 2.96 -9.71
CA ALA A 54 -20.78 1.81 -8.94
C ALA A 54 -21.48 0.77 -9.82
N GLU A 55 -21.66 -0.43 -9.31
CA GLU A 55 -22.56 -1.41 -9.91
C GLU A 55 -24.01 -0.87 -9.88
N PRO A 56 -24.85 -1.25 -10.87
CA PRO A 56 -24.64 -2.23 -11.93
C PRO A 56 -24.05 -1.68 -13.25
N LEU A 57 -23.43 -0.51 -13.21
CA LEU A 57 -22.86 0.09 -14.42
C LEU A 57 -21.67 -0.74 -14.94
N SER A 58 -21.54 -0.81 -16.26
CA SER A 58 -20.40 -1.47 -16.89
C SER A 58 -19.09 -0.83 -16.42
N GLY A 59 -18.17 -1.64 -15.88
CA GLY A 59 -16.94 -1.16 -15.26
C GLY A 59 -17.09 -0.62 -13.83
N GLY A 60 -18.28 -0.68 -13.25
CA GLY A 60 -18.50 -0.34 -11.84
C GLY A 60 -17.82 -1.34 -10.89
N THR A 61 -17.41 -0.85 -9.74
CA THR A 61 -16.72 -1.70 -8.74
C THR A 61 -17.72 -2.28 -7.72
N PRO A 62 -17.67 -3.60 -7.47
CA PRO A 62 -18.50 -4.21 -6.41
C PRO A 62 -17.95 -3.92 -5.00
N THR A 63 -16.69 -3.47 -4.87
CA THR A 63 -16.03 -3.25 -3.58
C THR A 63 -16.01 -1.78 -3.15
N GLY A 64 -16.38 -0.86 -4.02
CA GLY A 64 -16.25 0.57 -3.79
C GLY A 64 -14.82 1.12 -3.99
N TYR A 65 -13.87 0.30 -4.45
CA TYR A 65 -12.48 0.68 -4.66
C TYR A 65 -12.00 0.38 -6.07
N TYR A 66 -11.07 1.21 -6.56
CA TYR A 66 -10.35 1.00 -7.80
C TYR A 66 -8.84 1.00 -7.56
N LEU A 67 -8.10 0.34 -8.42
CA LEU A 67 -6.64 0.34 -8.39
C LEU A 67 -6.08 1.62 -9.02
N LYS A 68 -5.26 2.36 -8.26
CA LYS A 68 -4.46 3.51 -8.74
C LYS A 68 -3.07 3.09 -9.21
N LYS A 69 -2.46 2.20 -8.45
CA LYS A 69 -1.12 1.70 -8.73
C LYS A 69 -1.07 1.11 -10.14
N TYR A 70 -0.03 1.40 -10.91
CA TYR A 70 0.15 1.08 -12.32
C TYR A 70 -0.77 1.81 -13.31
N CYS A 71 -1.72 2.59 -12.85
CA CYS A 71 -2.56 3.37 -13.75
C CYS A 71 -1.88 4.71 -14.06
N GLN A 72 -1.59 4.94 -15.33
CA GLN A 72 -1.06 6.23 -15.78
C GLN A 72 -2.21 7.21 -15.96
N THR A 73 -2.17 8.30 -15.23
CA THR A 73 -3.22 9.33 -15.27
C THR A 73 -3.30 10.06 -16.61
N ALA A 74 -2.22 10.04 -17.39
CA ALA A 74 -2.18 10.62 -18.74
C ALA A 74 -2.87 9.78 -19.82
N VAL A 75 -3.20 8.50 -19.51
CA VAL A 75 -3.88 7.61 -20.46
C VAL A 75 -5.37 7.89 -20.43
N ASP A 76 -5.90 8.30 -21.58
CA ASP A 76 -7.34 8.42 -21.80
C ASP A 76 -7.74 7.43 -22.89
N LEU A 77 -8.53 6.44 -22.52
CA LEU A 77 -9.00 5.39 -23.44
C LEU A 77 -10.42 5.63 -23.97
N ARG A 78 -11.00 6.82 -23.73
CA ARG A 78 -12.30 7.15 -24.28
C ARG A 78 -12.23 7.23 -25.82
N ALA A 79 -13.34 6.89 -26.47
CA ALA A 79 -13.42 6.93 -27.93
C ALA A 79 -13.06 8.33 -28.46
N GLY A 80 -12.18 8.37 -29.44
CA GLY A 80 -11.72 9.61 -30.08
C GLY A 80 -10.62 10.39 -29.33
N THR A 81 -10.26 9.99 -28.10
CA THR A 81 -9.24 10.66 -27.27
C THR A 81 -8.10 9.75 -26.85
N ALA A 82 -8.09 8.49 -27.31
CA ALA A 82 -7.10 7.50 -26.90
C ALA A 82 -5.66 8.00 -27.13
N SER A 83 -4.90 8.07 -26.05
CA SER A 83 -3.49 8.44 -26.07
C SER A 83 -2.61 7.20 -25.89
N LYS A 84 -1.47 7.19 -26.59
CA LYS A 84 -0.44 6.17 -26.39
C LYS A 84 0.61 6.71 -25.43
N THR A 85 0.99 5.89 -24.45
CA THR A 85 2.08 6.21 -23.54
C THR A 85 2.88 4.95 -23.27
N TYR A 86 4.19 5.11 -23.06
CA TYR A 86 5.03 3.99 -22.66
C TYR A 86 4.83 3.72 -21.18
N HIS A 87 4.62 2.46 -20.85
CA HIS A 87 4.54 2.00 -19.48
C HIS A 87 5.76 1.12 -19.17
N SER A 88 6.51 1.51 -18.14
CA SER A 88 7.59 0.69 -17.63
C SER A 88 7.06 -0.27 -16.58
N TRP A 89 7.21 -1.56 -16.81
CA TRP A 89 6.89 -2.58 -15.81
C TRP A 89 8.08 -2.79 -14.88
N ILE A 90 7.88 -2.50 -13.60
CA ILE A 90 8.92 -2.66 -12.58
C ILE A 90 8.95 -4.13 -12.16
N THR A 91 10.06 -4.82 -12.43
CA THR A 91 10.26 -6.22 -12.04
C THR A 91 10.78 -6.33 -10.61
N PHE A 92 11.73 -5.45 -10.23
CA PHE A 92 12.30 -5.37 -8.88
C PHE A 92 12.46 -3.92 -8.46
N ARG A 93 12.36 -3.66 -7.16
CA ARG A 93 12.58 -2.32 -6.60
C ARG A 93 13.20 -2.40 -5.21
N PHE A 94 13.87 -1.33 -4.80
CA PHE A 94 14.64 -1.28 -3.55
C PHE A 94 13.82 -1.62 -2.30
N GLY A 95 12.53 -1.26 -2.25
CA GLY A 95 11.65 -1.61 -1.13
C GLY A 95 11.57 -3.13 -0.91
N GLU A 96 11.52 -3.91 -1.98
CA GLU A 96 11.53 -5.37 -1.91
C GLU A 96 12.86 -5.89 -1.34
N PHE A 97 14.01 -5.36 -1.80
CA PHE A 97 15.31 -5.79 -1.29
C PHE A 97 15.46 -5.56 0.21
N TYR A 98 15.03 -4.42 0.73
CA TYR A 98 15.03 -4.17 2.17
C TYR A 98 14.16 -5.15 2.94
N LEU A 99 12.99 -5.49 2.41
CA LEU A 99 12.11 -6.47 3.04
C LEU A 99 12.71 -7.88 2.98
N ASN A 100 13.27 -8.28 1.86
CA ASN A 100 13.95 -9.58 1.71
C ASN A 100 15.15 -9.69 2.67
N TYR A 101 15.95 -8.62 2.77
CA TYR A 101 17.06 -8.54 3.72
C TYR A 101 16.56 -8.69 5.17
N ALA A 102 15.53 -7.93 5.55
CA ALA A 102 14.97 -7.98 6.90
C ALA A 102 14.48 -9.39 7.27
N GLU A 103 13.82 -10.09 6.34
CA GLU A 103 13.40 -11.47 6.54
C GLU A 103 14.57 -12.41 6.72
N ALA A 104 15.56 -12.32 5.82
CA ALA A 104 16.74 -13.19 5.86
C ALA A 104 17.53 -13.03 7.17
N VAL A 105 17.84 -11.80 7.56
CA VAL A 105 18.57 -11.49 8.81
C VAL A 105 17.77 -11.95 10.03
N TYR A 106 16.48 -11.67 10.09
CA TYR A 106 15.62 -12.15 11.17
C TYR A 106 15.63 -13.68 11.29
N LYS A 107 15.51 -14.38 10.17
CA LYS A 107 15.51 -15.86 10.17
C LYS A 107 16.87 -16.43 10.55
N TYR A 108 17.94 -15.79 10.11
CA TYR A 108 19.30 -16.25 10.39
C TYR A 108 19.72 -15.99 11.83
N LEU A 109 19.53 -14.77 12.34
CA LEU A 109 19.95 -14.37 13.68
C LEU A 109 18.91 -14.69 14.79
N GLY A 110 17.69 -15.11 14.43
CA GLY A 110 16.65 -15.51 15.37
C GLY A 110 16.02 -14.38 16.18
N SER A 111 16.38 -13.12 15.90
CA SER A 111 15.82 -11.95 16.58
C SER A 111 15.72 -10.76 15.60
N PRO A 112 14.64 -9.97 15.68
CA PRO A 112 14.47 -8.81 14.80
C PRO A 112 15.43 -7.66 15.09
N TYR A 113 16.09 -7.67 16.24
CA TYR A 113 17.03 -6.61 16.69
C TYR A 113 18.50 -7.06 16.64
N ALA A 114 18.75 -8.33 16.34
CA ALA A 114 20.10 -8.87 16.32
C ALA A 114 20.89 -8.33 15.11
N THR A 115 22.18 -8.16 15.35
CA THR A 115 23.21 -7.87 14.35
C THR A 115 24.44 -8.71 14.67
N ASP A 116 25.33 -8.88 13.71
CA ASP A 116 26.64 -9.47 13.89
C ASP A 116 27.71 -8.74 13.03
N ASN A 117 28.90 -9.32 12.91
CA ASN A 117 29.98 -8.70 12.15
C ASN A 117 29.72 -8.68 10.63
N GLU A 118 28.88 -9.57 10.13
CA GLU A 118 28.52 -9.66 8.71
C GLU A 118 27.26 -8.84 8.42
N PHE A 119 26.24 -8.93 9.30
CA PHE A 119 24.94 -8.26 9.17
C PHE A 119 24.82 -7.15 10.21
N THR A 120 25.37 -5.98 9.88
CA THR A 120 25.41 -4.82 10.79
C THR A 120 24.11 -4.03 10.88
N THR A 121 23.15 -4.31 10.00
CA THR A 121 21.80 -3.71 10.01
C THR A 121 20.78 -4.73 10.49
N SER A 122 20.05 -4.41 11.55
CA SER A 122 19.01 -5.30 12.06
C SER A 122 17.81 -5.39 11.12
N ALA A 123 16.98 -6.42 11.27
CA ALA A 123 15.74 -6.57 10.50
C ALA A 123 14.79 -5.37 10.72
N VAL A 124 14.67 -4.89 11.95
CA VAL A 124 13.84 -3.71 12.28
C VAL A 124 14.37 -2.45 11.61
N ASP A 125 15.69 -2.25 11.57
CA ASP A 125 16.28 -1.08 10.92
C ASP A 125 16.12 -1.11 9.41
N ALA A 126 16.24 -2.27 8.78
CA ALA A 126 15.98 -2.42 7.35
C ALA A 126 14.51 -2.08 7.01
N ILE A 127 13.56 -2.56 7.79
CA ILE A 127 12.14 -2.21 7.61
C ILE A 127 11.90 -0.71 7.86
N LYS A 128 12.60 -0.12 8.83
CA LYS A 128 12.49 1.31 9.13
C LYS A 128 12.81 2.18 7.92
N VAL A 129 13.75 1.80 7.05
CA VAL A 129 14.03 2.53 5.80
C VAL A 129 12.79 2.61 4.92
N VAL A 130 12.12 1.47 4.70
CA VAL A 130 10.88 1.41 3.90
C VAL A 130 9.77 2.26 4.53
N ARG A 131 9.59 2.15 5.83
CA ARG A 131 8.54 2.86 6.56
C ARG A 131 8.78 4.38 6.62
N THR A 132 10.03 4.80 6.83
CA THR A 132 10.39 6.24 6.82
C THR A 132 10.08 6.88 5.47
N ARG A 133 10.41 6.21 4.36
CA ARG A 133 10.04 6.67 3.02
C ARG A 133 8.53 6.83 2.85
N ALA A 134 7.75 5.95 3.49
CA ALA A 134 6.28 5.95 3.46
C ALA A 134 5.66 6.88 4.53
N GLU A 135 6.45 7.71 5.20
CA GLU A 135 6.02 8.61 6.30
C GLU A 135 5.38 7.85 7.47
N MET A 136 5.75 6.59 7.64
CA MET A 136 5.26 5.73 8.71
C MET A 136 6.29 5.62 9.84
N PRO A 137 5.87 5.59 11.10
CA PRO A 137 6.78 5.36 12.22
C PRO A 137 7.44 3.98 12.11
N GLY A 138 8.66 3.84 12.61
CA GLY A 138 9.33 2.55 12.74
C GLY A 138 8.51 1.55 13.57
N PHE A 139 8.91 0.29 13.55
CA PHE A 139 8.30 -0.70 14.43
C PHE A 139 8.62 -0.39 15.89
N PRO A 140 7.70 -0.72 16.83
CA PRO A 140 7.98 -0.58 18.26
C PRO A 140 9.21 -1.37 18.69
N GLN A 141 9.92 -0.87 19.69
CA GLN A 141 11.02 -1.61 20.33
C GLN A 141 10.48 -2.70 21.25
N GLY A 142 11.27 -3.75 21.48
CA GLY A 142 10.95 -4.81 22.43
C GLY A 142 9.81 -5.74 22.01
N MET A 143 9.49 -5.82 20.73
CA MET A 143 8.52 -6.80 20.24
C MET A 143 9.03 -8.22 20.41
N THR A 144 8.12 -9.15 20.70
CA THR A 144 8.41 -10.58 20.58
C THR A 144 8.61 -10.96 19.10
N ASN A 145 9.27 -12.08 18.86
CA ASN A 145 9.47 -12.61 17.52
C ASN A 145 8.15 -12.80 16.75
N ASP A 146 7.13 -13.31 17.40
CA ASP A 146 5.81 -13.51 16.80
C ASP A 146 5.13 -12.18 16.43
N ALA A 147 5.21 -11.19 17.33
CA ALA A 147 4.66 -9.86 17.07
C ALA A 147 5.39 -9.17 15.91
N PHE A 148 6.72 -9.28 15.89
CA PHE A 148 7.52 -8.80 14.76
C PHE A 148 7.12 -9.47 13.46
N TRP A 149 7.05 -10.80 13.44
CA TRP A 149 6.74 -11.56 12.22
C TRP A 149 5.39 -11.17 11.62
N LYS A 150 4.36 -11.05 12.45
CA LYS A 150 3.02 -10.60 12.02
C LYS A 150 3.07 -9.19 11.43
N LYS A 151 3.79 -8.27 12.07
CA LYS A 151 3.95 -6.90 11.56
C LYS A 151 4.76 -6.86 10.26
N TYR A 152 5.83 -7.64 10.16
CA TYR A 152 6.62 -7.77 8.94
C TYR A 152 5.78 -8.28 7.76
N GLN A 153 4.99 -9.34 7.95
CA GLN A 153 4.11 -9.87 6.91
C GLN A 153 3.10 -8.81 6.43
N ASN A 154 2.54 -8.05 7.37
CA ASN A 154 1.64 -6.95 7.03
C ASN A 154 2.37 -5.82 6.29
N GLU A 155 3.56 -5.44 6.72
CA GLU A 155 4.36 -4.41 6.05
C GLU A 155 4.69 -4.82 4.61
N ARG A 156 5.12 -6.07 4.41
CA ARG A 156 5.39 -6.62 3.08
C ARG A 156 4.13 -6.60 2.20
N MET A 157 2.99 -6.98 2.76
CA MET A 157 1.70 -6.97 2.04
C MET A 157 1.30 -5.55 1.61
N VAL A 158 1.49 -4.56 2.47
CA VAL A 158 1.15 -3.16 2.17
C VAL A 158 2.13 -2.55 1.17
N GLU A 159 3.42 -2.74 1.39
CA GLU A 159 4.46 -2.18 0.53
C GLU A 159 4.41 -2.74 -0.89
N LEU A 160 4.25 -4.05 -1.02
CA LEU A 160 4.24 -4.76 -2.30
C LEU A 160 2.80 -5.07 -2.80
N ALA A 161 1.82 -4.29 -2.32
CA ALA A 161 0.44 -4.47 -2.75
C ALA A 161 0.30 -4.39 -4.28
N PHE A 162 -0.40 -5.36 -4.86
CA PHE A 162 -0.64 -5.51 -6.30
C PHE A 162 0.61 -5.79 -7.17
N GLU A 163 1.75 -6.10 -6.56
CA GLU A 163 2.98 -6.48 -7.28
C GLU A 163 3.15 -7.99 -7.47
N GLY A 164 2.14 -8.79 -7.15
CA GLY A 164 2.15 -10.24 -7.34
C GLY A 164 2.82 -11.04 -6.21
N HIS A 165 3.53 -10.39 -5.31
CA HIS A 165 4.32 -11.07 -4.27
C HIS A 165 3.50 -11.83 -3.22
N ARG A 166 2.24 -11.45 -2.99
CA ARG A 166 1.40 -12.06 -1.95
C ARG A 166 0.93 -13.47 -2.28
N PHE A 167 0.92 -13.83 -3.55
CA PHE A 167 0.51 -15.17 -3.99
C PHE A 167 1.55 -16.23 -3.61
N TRP A 168 2.83 -15.91 -3.66
CA TRP A 168 3.98 -16.78 -3.34
C TRP A 168 4.36 -16.64 -1.86
#